data_5747d37e2d2157562922441790cad835
#
_entry.id   5747d37e2d2157562922441790cad835
#
_cell.length_a   1.000
_cell.length_b   1.000
_cell.length_c   1.000
_cell.angle_alpha   90.00
_cell.angle_beta   90.00
_cell.angle_gamma   90.00
#
_symmetry.space_group_name_H-M   'P 1'
#
loop_
_entity.id
_entity.type
_entity.pdbx_description
1 polymer ?
#
loop_
_entity_poly.entity_id
_entity_poly.type
_entity_poly.pdbx_seq_one_letter_code
_entity_poly.pdbx_strand_id
1 'polypeptide(L)'
;MGRIEIELQHRGRVPVRKVKVGAFSVSIDGFGAGPRQDLQNPLGVRGTELHDWFFHTEIFKKMHGQNGGTTGIDNDIAAQSFENVAAWILGRNMFGPVRGPWKDDSWKGWWGDNPPYHTPVFVLTHHPRSPLAMEGGTTFHFVTDGLESALKQAKEAAQGKEVRIGGGVSVIRQYLIAGLIDEMHLAVSPVLLGEGEHLFTGISLPQLGFTLVRTVAGESATHVFIKKG
;
A
#
# COMPACT_ATOMS: atom_id res chain seq x y z
N MET A 1 -26.74 48.41 27.87
CA MET A 1 -26.93 46.97 27.68
C MET A 1 -26.11 46.56 26.45
N GLY A 2 -24.88 46.14 26.62
CA GLY A 2 -23.97 45.73 25.54
C GLY A 2 -24.15 44.24 25.26
N ARG A 3 -24.44 43.90 24.02
CA ARG A 3 -24.43 42.50 23.52
C ARG A 3 -22.97 42.09 23.36
N ILE A 4 -22.55 41.07 24.08
CA ILE A 4 -21.28 40.38 23.85
C ILE A 4 -21.55 39.37 22.72
N GLU A 5 -21.03 39.64 21.52
CA GLU A 5 -20.95 38.67 20.44
C GLU A 5 -19.80 37.70 20.74
N ILE A 6 -20.14 36.46 21.04
CA ILE A 6 -19.16 35.39 21.16
C ILE A 6 -18.85 34.90 19.76
N GLU A 7 -17.73 35.34 19.22
CA GLU A 7 -17.14 34.77 18.00
C GLU A 7 -16.70 33.32 18.27
N LEU A 8 -17.54 32.38 17.88
CA LEU A 8 -17.18 30.96 17.81
C LEU A 8 -16.16 30.78 16.68
N GLN A 9 -14.88 30.84 17.05
CA GLN A 9 -13.80 30.43 16.16
C GLN A 9 -14.05 28.99 15.73
N HIS A 10 -14.45 28.81 14.48
CA HIS A 10 -14.40 27.53 13.79
C HIS A 10 -12.93 27.08 13.76
N ARG A 11 -12.52 26.32 14.77
CA ARG A 11 -11.29 25.54 14.67
C ARG A 11 -11.50 24.57 13.52
N GLY A 12 -10.93 24.88 12.36
CA GLY A 12 -10.94 24.02 11.21
C GLY A 12 -10.51 22.62 11.64
N ARG A 13 -11.38 21.63 11.44
CA ARG A 13 -11.02 20.21 11.60
C ARG A 13 -9.79 19.98 10.75
N VAL A 14 -8.64 19.75 11.37
CA VAL A 14 -7.46 19.27 10.67
C VAL A 14 -7.91 17.99 9.95
N PRO A 15 -7.79 17.90 8.62
CA PRO A 15 -8.24 16.74 7.91
C PRO A 15 -7.58 15.50 8.51
N VAL A 16 -8.38 14.50 8.85
CA VAL A 16 -7.91 13.24 9.40
C VAL A 16 -7.03 12.62 8.33
N ARG A 17 -5.73 12.57 8.61
CA ARG A 17 -4.71 12.00 7.71
C ARG A 17 -4.86 10.49 7.72
N LYS A 18 -5.66 9.95 6.80
CA LYS A 18 -5.93 8.52 6.72
C LYS A 18 -4.69 7.74 6.31
N VAL A 19 -4.50 6.62 6.99
CA VAL A 19 -3.54 5.57 6.65
C VAL A 19 -4.32 4.41 6.09
N LYS A 20 -4.11 4.10 4.81
CA LYS A 20 -4.87 3.05 4.14
C LYS A 20 -3.99 1.97 3.53
N VAL A 21 -4.51 0.76 3.46
CA VAL A 21 -4.08 -0.30 2.55
C VAL A 21 -5.06 -0.29 1.39
N GLY A 22 -4.59 -0.21 0.16
CA GLY A 22 -5.47 -0.16 -1.01
C GLY A 22 -5.04 -1.14 -2.09
N ALA A 23 -6.00 -1.77 -2.76
CA ALA A 23 -5.78 -2.75 -3.82
C ALA A 23 -4.73 -3.82 -3.46
N PHE A 24 -4.77 -4.31 -2.21
CA PHE A 24 -3.85 -5.35 -1.79
C PHE A 24 -4.43 -6.72 -2.13
N SER A 25 -3.74 -7.42 -3.02
CA SER A 25 -4.18 -8.73 -3.50
C SER A 25 -3.90 -9.81 -2.47
N VAL A 26 -4.88 -10.69 -2.26
CA VAL A 26 -4.76 -11.89 -1.43
C VAL A 26 -5.41 -13.08 -2.13
N SER A 27 -4.90 -14.29 -1.89
CA SER A 27 -5.54 -15.53 -2.30
C SER A 27 -6.78 -15.82 -1.45
N ILE A 28 -7.64 -16.73 -1.88
CA ILE A 28 -8.79 -17.22 -1.10
C ILE A 28 -8.33 -17.78 0.26
N ASP A 29 -7.18 -18.44 0.31
CA ASP A 29 -6.57 -18.98 1.52
C ASP A 29 -5.70 -17.98 2.29
N GLY A 30 -5.77 -16.68 1.96
CA GLY A 30 -5.27 -15.56 2.77
C GLY A 30 -3.79 -15.20 2.59
N PHE A 31 -3.12 -15.68 1.56
CA PHE A 31 -1.73 -15.32 1.25
C PHE A 31 -1.66 -14.06 0.39
N GLY A 32 -0.80 -13.11 0.76
CA GLY A 32 -0.53 -11.89 -0.02
C GLY A 32 0.74 -11.97 -0.85
N ALA A 33 1.50 -13.05 -0.75
CA ALA A 33 2.65 -13.36 -1.58
C ALA A 33 2.92 -14.86 -1.53
N GLY A 34 3.49 -15.40 -2.62
CA GLY A 34 3.97 -16.78 -2.66
C GLY A 34 5.28 -16.97 -1.87
N PRO A 35 5.73 -18.20 -1.71
CA PRO A 35 7.01 -18.51 -1.06
C PRO A 35 8.20 -18.15 -1.96
N ARG A 36 9.41 -18.11 -1.38
CA ARG A 36 10.69 -17.99 -2.09
C ARG A 36 10.75 -16.75 -3.03
N GLN A 37 10.46 -15.57 -2.46
CA GLN A 37 10.64 -14.30 -3.18
C GLN A 37 12.10 -14.08 -3.54
N ASP A 38 12.38 -13.88 -4.82
CA ASP A 38 13.70 -13.58 -5.38
C ASP A 38 13.59 -12.69 -6.63
N LEU A 39 14.68 -12.53 -7.39
CA LEU A 39 14.69 -11.69 -8.59
C LEU A 39 13.80 -12.25 -9.71
N GLN A 40 13.67 -13.57 -9.81
CA GLN A 40 12.83 -14.25 -10.81
C GLN A 40 11.37 -14.36 -10.35
N ASN A 41 11.16 -14.34 -9.05
CA ASN A 41 9.85 -14.45 -8.41
C ASN A 41 9.64 -13.27 -7.44
N PRO A 42 9.43 -12.04 -7.93
CA PRO A 42 9.35 -10.84 -7.08
C PRO A 42 8.20 -10.89 -6.06
N LEU A 43 7.12 -11.57 -6.38
CA LEU A 43 5.95 -11.80 -5.51
C LEU A 43 5.93 -13.23 -4.92
N GLY A 44 7.05 -13.95 -5.02
CA GLY A 44 7.12 -15.37 -4.68
C GLY A 44 6.54 -16.28 -5.77
N VAL A 45 6.82 -17.57 -5.65
CA VAL A 45 6.34 -18.58 -6.61
C VAL A 45 4.82 -18.54 -6.66
N ARG A 46 4.24 -18.45 -7.85
CA ARG A 46 2.81 -18.25 -8.13
C ARG A 46 2.21 -16.94 -7.59
N GLY A 47 2.99 -16.09 -6.91
CA GLY A 47 2.47 -14.84 -6.32
C GLY A 47 1.97 -13.83 -7.35
N THR A 48 2.40 -13.91 -8.60
CA THR A 48 1.88 -13.07 -9.71
C THR A 48 0.42 -13.35 -10.03
N GLU A 49 -0.05 -14.60 -9.85
CA GLU A 49 -1.44 -15.00 -10.06
C GLU A 49 -2.43 -14.16 -9.20
N LEU A 50 -1.98 -13.69 -8.04
CA LEU A 50 -2.79 -12.83 -7.17
C LEU A 50 -3.13 -11.48 -7.80
N HIS A 51 -2.36 -11.05 -8.79
CA HIS A 51 -2.46 -9.73 -9.38
C HIS A 51 -3.03 -9.74 -10.81
N ASP A 52 -3.44 -10.90 -11.31
CA ASP A 52 -3.99 -11.03 -12.67
C ASP A 52 -5.20 -10.11 -12.88
N TRP A 53 -6.05 -9.94 -11.86
CA TRP A 53 -7.17 -9.01 -11.88
C TRP A 53 -6.73 -7.57 -12.18
N PHE A 54 -5.55 -7.16 -11.70
CA PHE A 54 -5.04 -5.80 -11.82
C PHE A 54 -4.24 -5.58 -13.11
N PHE A 55 -3.42 -6.54 -13.51
CA PHE A 55 -2.52 -6.41 -14.66
C PHE A 55 -3.22 -6.17 -16.00
N HIS A 56 -4.48 -6.59 -16.10
CA HIS A 56 -5.28 -6.43 -17.32
C HIS A 56 -6.07 -5.11 -17.34
N THR A 57 -6.15 -4.37 -16.24
CA THR A 57 -6.94 -3.13 -16.15
C THR A 57 -6.34 -1.99 -16.97
N GLU A 58 -7.20 -1.06 -17.40
CA GLU A 58 -6.78 0.17 -18.08
C GLU A 58 -5.84 1.02 -17.21
N ILE A 59 -6.14 1.15 -15.90
CA ILE A 59 -5.30 1.91 -14.98
C ILE A 59 -3.89 1.34 -14.88
N PHE A 60 -3.73 0.01 -14.85
CA PHE A 60 -2.41 -0.61 -14.83
C PHE A 60 -1.65 -0.32 -16.12
N LYS A 61 -2.30 -0.46 -17.28
CA LYS A 61 -1.68 -0.15 -18.58
C LYS A 61 -1.22 1.30 -18.65
N LYS A 62 -2.07 2.23 -18.22
CA LYS A 62 -1.78 3.66 -18.16
C LYS A 62 -0.59 3.98 -17.25
N MET A 63 -0.48 3.34 -16.08
CA MET A 63 0.65 3.48 -15.17
C MET A 63 1.99 3.08 -15.81
N HIS A 64 1.95 2.22 -16.83
CA HIS A 64 3.13 1.78 -17.58
C HIS A 64 3.27 2.47 -18.95
N GLY A 65 2.57 3.58 -19.18
CA GLY A 65 2.62 4.32 -20.44
C GLY A 65 2.03 3.56 -21.64
N GLN A 66 1.20 2.54 -21.38
CA GLN A 66 0.53 1.73 -22.39
C GLN A 66 -0.93 2.16 -22.54
N ASN A 67 -1.48 1.93 -23.73
CA ASN A 67 -2.91 2.14 -24.03
C ASN A 67 -3.68 0.81 -23.90
N GLY A 68 -5.02 0.93 -23.76
CA GLY A 68 -5.92 -0.23 -23.65
C GLY A 68 -6.01 -0.76 -22.23
N GLY A 69 -6.43 -2.00 -22.10
CA GLY A 69 -6.76 -2.65 -20.84
C GLY A 69 -8.27 -2.78 -20.66
N THR A 70 -8.69 -3.57 -19.68
CA THR A 70 -10.11 -3.77 -19.34
C THR A 70 -10.62 -2.61 -18.50
N THR A 71 -11.83 -2.16 -18.79
CA THR A 71 -12.63 -1.26 -17.95
C THR A 71 -13.62 -2.10 -17.16
N GLY A 72 -14.23 -1.54 -16.13
CA GLY A 72 -15.22 -2.22 -15.29
C GLY A 72 -14.91 -2.05 -13.81
N ILE A 73 -15.52 -2.88 -12.99
CA ILE A 73 -15.47 -2.76 -11.52
C ILE A 73 -14.04 -2.90 -11.00
N ASP A 74 -13.29 -3.89 -11.49
CA ASP A 74 -11.90 -4.11 -11.08
C ASP A 74 -11.03 -2.88 -11.40
N ASN A 75 -11.17 -2.32 -12.60
CA ASN A 75 -10.46 -1.12 -13.03
C ASN A 75 -10.82 0.10 -12.17
N ASP A 76 -12.11 0.33 -11.94
CA ASP A 76 -12.59 1.51 -11.22
C ASP A 76 -12.14 1.48 -9.75
N ILE A 77 -12.20 0.31 -9.12
CA ILE A 77 -11.73 0.13 -7.75
C ILE A 77 -10.21 0.25 -7.67
N ALA A 78 -9.49 -0.29 -8.64
CA ALA A 78 -8.05 -0.11 -8.74
C ALA A 78 -7.69 1.38 -8.83
N ALA A 79 -8.32 2.13 -9.74
CA ALA A 79 -8.10 3.56 -9.92
C ALA A 79 -8.37 4.35 -8.63
N GLN A 80 -9.52 4.12 -7.97
CA GLN A 80 -9.86 4.75 -6.69
C GLN A 80 -8.82 4.51 -5.62
N SER A 81 -8.12 3.38 -5.64
CA SER A 81 -7.10 3.06 -4.63
C SER A 81 -5.90 4.01 -4.67
N PHE A 82 -5.65 4.69 -5.79
CA PHE A 82 -4.57 5.66 -5.98
C PHE A 82 -5.00 7.11 -5.70
N GLU A 83 -6.31 7.36 -5.62
CA GLU A 83 -6.81 8.70 -5.38
C GLU A 83 -6.39 9.23 -4.02
N ASN A 84 -6.06 10.53 -3.98
CA ASN A 84 -5.69 11.27 -2.77
C ASN A 84 -4.44 10.75 -2.03
N VAL A 85 -3.70 9.78 -2.57
CA VAL A 85 -2.45 9.27 -1.99
C VAL A 85 -1.31 10.24 -2.28
N ALA A 86 -0.64 10.73 -1.24
CA ALA A 86 0.48 11.67 -1.38
C ALA A 86 1.78 11.17 -0.74
N ALA A 87 1.76 10.02 -0.09
CA ALA A 87 2.96 9.32 0.37
C ALA A 87 2.69 7.82 0.48
N TRP A 88 3.76 7.04 0.33
CA TRP A 88 3.71 5.58 0.42
C TRP A 88 4.67 5.06 1.48
N ILE A 89 4.32 3.93 2.08
CA ILE A 89 5.22 3.15 2.92
C ILE A 89 5.31 1.73 2.35
N LEU A 90 6.53 1.26 2.14
CA LEU A 90 6.83 -0.04 1.58
C LEU A 90 7.81 -0.80 2.47
N GLY A 91 7.72 -2.11 2.47
CA GLY A 91 8.78 -2.99 2.98
C GLY A 91 9.94 -3.11 2.00
N ARG A 92 11.08 -3.52 2.50
CA ARG A 92 12.32 -3.70 1.73
C ARG A 92 12.12 -4.55 0.47
N ASN A 93 11.31 -5.63 0.54
CA ASN A 93 11.06 -6.52 -0.59
C ASN A 93 10.25 -5.86 -1.71
N MET A 94 9.38 -4.92 -1.36
CA MET A 94 8.63 -4.13 -2.34
C MET A 94 9.53 -3.17 -3.13
N PHE A 95 10.69 -2.81 -2.58
CA PHE A 95 11.71 -2.05 -3.29
C PHE A 95 12.65 -2.96 -4.08
N GLY A 96 13.03 -4.13 -3.53
CA GLY A 96 13.95 -5.02 -4.23
C GLY A 96 14.22 -6.35 -3.52
N PRO A 97 14.79 -7.33 -4.23
CA PRO A 97 14.96 -8.70 -3.74
C PRO A 97 16.16 -8.87 -2.80
N VAL A 98 17.06 -7.86 -2.73
CA VAL A 98 18.31 -7.96 -1.99
C VAL A 98 18.05 -7.94 -0.49
N ARG A 99 18.50 -8.96 0.20
CA ARG A 99 18.49 -9.06 1.67
C ARG A 99 19.85 -8.61 2.24
N GLY A 100 19.84 -8.22 3.51
CA GLY A 100 21.05 -7.76 4.19
C GLY A 100 21.54 -6.38 3.73
N PRO A 101 22.81 -6.05 3.97
CA PRO A 101 23.41 -4.78 3.55
C PRO A 101 23.30 -4.55 2.05
N TRP A 102 23.23 -3.27 1.66
CA TRP A 102 23.29 -2.91 0.23
C TRP A 102 24.66 -3.25 -0.31
N LYS A 103 24.71 -4.00 -1.42
CA LYS A 103 25.97 -4.31 -2.09
C LYS A 103 26.56 -3.07 -2.77
N ASP A 104 25.68 -2.29 -3.38
CA ASP A 104 25.96 -1.04 -4.08
C ASP A 104 24.64 -0.25 -4.25
N ASP A 105 24.69 0.88 -4.93
CA ASP A 105 23.53 1.74 -5.21
C ASP A 105 22.94 1.52 -6.60
N SER A 106 23.30 0.48 -7.32
CA SER A 106 22.86 0.22 -8.70
C SER A 106 21.38 -0.15 -8.79
N TRP A 107 20.85 -0.85 -7.78
CA TRP A 107 19.44 -1.22 -7.75
C TRP A 107 18.55 -0.02 -7.45
N LYS A 108 17.63 0.31 -8.39
CA LYS A 108 16.73 1.47 -8.29
C LYS A 108 15.27 1.11 -7.99
N GLY A 109 14.97 -0.14 -7.73
CA GLY A 109 13.59 -0.63 -7.52
C GLY A 109 13.10 -1.49 -8.70
N TRP A 110 11.92 -2.07 -8.53
CA TRP A 110 11.31 -2.97 -9.52
C TRP A 110 10.77 -2.26 -10.77
N TRP A 111 10.55 -0.94 -10.70
CA TRP A 111 9.77 -0.18 -11.67
C TRP A 111 10.64 0.61 -12.67
N GLY A 112 11.96 0.39 -12.67
CA GLY A 112 12.88 1.16 -13.53
C GLY A 112 13.00 2.62 -13.13
N ASP A 113 13.31 3.49 -14.10
CA ASP A 113 13.69 4.88 -13.83
C ASP A 113 12.49 5.80 -13.52
N ASN A 114 11.27 5.44 -13.92
CA ASN A 114 10.05 6.22 -13.68
C ASN A 114 8.98 5.39 -12.91
N PRO A 115 9.15 5.20 -11.59
CA PRO A 115 8.19 4.44 -10.78
C PRO A 115 6.82 5.11 -10.71
N PRO A 116 5.71 4.35 -10.68
CA PRO A 116 4.34 4.87 -10.80
C PRO A 116 3.80 5.55 -9.53
N TYR A 117 4.64 5.86 -8.57
CA TYR A 117 4.22 6.50 -7.31
C TYR A 117 4.06 8.01 -7.45
N HIS A 118 4.99 8.69 -8.15
CA HIS A 118 5.04 10.14 -8.37
C HIS A 118 4.93 10.98 -7.07
N THR A 119 5.29 10.40 -5.95
CA THR A 119 5.23 10.97 -4.59
C THR A 119 6.36 10.41 -3.73
N PRO A 120 6.63 10.96 -2.52
CA PRO A 120 7.57 10.35 -1.59
C PRO A 120 7.17 8.92 -1.19
N VAL A 121 8.16 8.02 -1.17
CA VAL A 121 8.02 6.60 -0.83
C VAL A 121 9.00 6.26 0.30
N PHE A 122 8.51 5.81 1.43
CA PHE A 122 9.28 5.45 2.61
C PHE A 122 9.47 3.94 2.66
N VAL A 123 10.71 3.48 2.49
CA VAL A 123 11.08 2.06 2.46
C VAL A 123 11.61 1.65 3.83
N LEU A 124 10.86 0.82 4.55
CA LEU A 124 11.30 0.22 5.80
C LEU A 124 12.42 -0.81 5.57
N THR A 125 13.55 -0.60 6.22
CA THR A 125 14.74 -1.43 6.08
C THR A 125 15.60 -1.37 7.36
N HIS A 126 16.46 -2.36 7.59
CA HIS A 126 17.46 -2.33 8.66
C HIS A 126 18.81 -1.75 8.20
N HIS A 127 18.96 -1.45 6.92
CA HIS A 127 20.21 -1.00 6.33
C HIS A 127 20.04 0.40 5.73
N PRO A 128 20.82 1.39 6.21
CA PRO A 128 20.70 2.75 5.72
C PRO A 128 21.13 2.85 4.26
N ARG A 129 20.49 3.78 3.55
CA ARG A 129 20.83 4.17 2.18
C ARG A 129 20.44 5.63 1.99
N SER A 130 21.19 6.35 1.17
CA SER A 130 20.83 7.72 0.78
C SER A 130 19.50 7.74 0.02
N PRO A 131 18.70 8.80 0.17
CA PRO A 131 17.48 8.96 -0.61
C PRO A 131 17.77 8.86 -2.12
N LEU A 132 16.86 8.24 -2.85
CA LEU A 132 16.97 8.02 -4.28
C LEU A 132 15.83 8.76 -5.00
N ALA A 133 16.18 9.86 -5.68
CA ALA A 133 15.25 10.59 -6.55
C ALA A 133 15.15 9.87 -7.90
N MET A 134 13.93 9.70 -8.38
CA MET A 134 13.59 9.02 -9.62
C MET A 134 12.89 9.99 -10.58
N GLU A 135 12.78 9.61 -11.84
CA GLU A 135 11.97 10.35 -12.81
C GLU A 135 10.49 10.39 -12.37
N GLY A 136 9.74 11.36 -12.87
CA GLY A 136 8.31 11.51 -12.57
C GLY A 136 7.97 11.93 -11.15
N GLY A 137 8.97 12.30 -10.32
CA GLY A 137 8.73 12.88 -8.99
C GLY A 137 8.69 11.89 -7.83
N THR A 138 8.93 10.60 -8.05
CA THR A 138 9.11 9.63 -6.97
C THR A 138 10.46 9.87 -6.28
N THR A 139 10.48 9.85 -4.95
CA THR A 139 11.71 9.81 -4.15
C THR A 139 11.60 8.70 -3.12
N PHE A 140 12.51 7.74 -3.16
CA PHE A 140 12.62 6.70 -2.14
C PHE A 140 13.45 7.19 -0.96
N HIS A 141 12.88 7.13 0.24
CA HIS A 141 13.53 7.39 1.52
C HIS A 141 13.68 6.08 2.28
N PHE A 142 14.89 5.74 2.71
CA PHE A 142 15.16 4.48 3.41
C PHE A 142 15.15 4.71 4.91
N VAL A 143 14.16 4.14 5.61
CA VAL A 143 13.89 4.41 7.02
C VAL A 143 14.34 3.21 7.85
N THR A 144 15.25 3.43 8.81
CA THR A 144 15.87 2.37 9.63
C THR A 144 15.43 2.39 11.10
N ASP A 145 14.72 3.40 11.52
CA ASP A 145 14.32 3.67 12.90
C ASP A 145 12.87 3.27 13.21
N GLY A 146 12.32 2.38 12.39
CA GLY A 146 11.07 1.67 12.66
C GLY A 146 9.83 2.23 11.98
N LEU A 147 8.72 1.53 12.20
CA LEU A 147 7.46 1.78 11.51
C LEU A 147 6.80 3.10 11.89
N GLU A 148 6.92 3.53 13.17
CA GLU A 148 6.33 4.79 13.64
C GLU A 148 7.04 6.00 13.04
N SER A 149 8.37 5.94 12.92
CA SER A 149 9.17 6.97 12.27
C SER A 149 8.81 7.08 10.79
N ALA A 150 8.74 5.95 10.07
CA ALA A 150 8.33 5.97 8.68
C ALA A 150 6.92 6.57 8.50
N LEU A 151 5.98 6.24 9.39
CA LEU A 151 4.63 6.79 9.34
C LEU A 151 4.61 8.30 9.63
N LYS A 152 5.39 8.77 10.58
CA LYS A 152 5.51 10.19 10.89
C LYS A 152 6.02 10.96 9.67
N GLN A 153 7.13 10.52 9.08
CA GLN A 153 7.72 11.13 7.89
C GLN A 153 6.74 11.11 6.70
N ALA A 154 6.05 9.98 6.47
CA ALA A 154 5.06 9.86 5.40
C ALA A 154 3.87 10.82 5.62
N LYS A 155 3.36 10.93 6.85
CA LYS A 155 2.28 11.87 7.19
C LYS A 155 2.70 13.34 7.01
N GLU A 156 3.93 13.69 7.34
CA GLU A 156 4.49 15.03 7.13
C GLU A 156 4.58 15.32 5.62
N ALA A 157 5.12 14.40 4.83
CA ALA A 157 5.23 14.52 3.38
C ALA A 157 3.85 14.58 2.68
N ALA A 158 2.85 13.87 3.21
CA ALA A 158 1.50 13.83 2.64
C ALA A 158 0.70 15.13 2.82
N GLN A 159 1.12 16.06 3.68
CA GLN A 159 0.52 17.39 3.86
C GLN A 159 -1.01 17.37 4.01
N GLY A 160 -1.54 16.43 4.79
CA GLY A 160 -2.98 16.30 5.04
C GLY A 160 -3.73 15.36 4.09
N LYS A 161 -3.08 14.88 3.02
CA LYS A 161 -3.60 13.81 2.17
C LYS A 161 -3.34 12.44 2.78
N GLU A 162 -3.69 11.38 2.05
CA GLU A 162 -3.61 10.01 2.53
C GLU A 162 -2.21 9.42 2.40
N VAL A 163 -1.86 8.56 3.36
CA VAL A 163 -0.68 7.70 3.32
C VAL A 163 -1.13 6.28 2.97
N ARG A 164 -0.52 5.68 1.94
CA ARG A 164 -0.80 4.29 1.57
C ARG A 164 0.31 3.36 2.03
N ILE A 165 -0.07 2.32 2.78
CA ILE A 165 0.81 1.18 3.05
C ILE A 165 0.71 0.25 1.84
N GLY A 166 1.75 0.25 1.01
CA GLY A 166 1.74 -0.49 -0.25
C GLY A 166 2.13 -1.97 -0.12
N GLY A 167 2.67 -2.37 1.02
CA GLY A 167 3.08 -3.76 1.26
C GLY A 167 4.58 -3.88 1.59
N GLY A 168 5.21 -5.11 1.64
CA GLY A 168 4.57 -6.44 1.57
C GLY A 168 3.78 -6.83 2.80
N VAL A 169 3.42 -8.09 2.83
CA VAL A 169 2.59 -8.69 3.90
C VAL A 169 3.12 -8.37 5.29
N SER A 170 4.41 -8.58 5.54
CA SER A 170 5.04 -8.32 6.85
C SER A 170 4.83 -6.87 7.32
N VAL A 171 4.97 -5.89 6.43
CA VAL A 171 4.77 -4.47 6.78
C VAL A 171 3.32 -4.18 7.08
N ILE A 172 2.39 -4.65 6.25
CA ILE A 172 0.95 -4.47 6.52
C ILE A 172 0.58 -5.09 7.88
N ARG A 173 1.06 -6.28 8.18
CA ARG A 173 0.81 -6.95 9.46
C ARG A 173 1.32 -6.13 10.65
N GLN A 174 2.55 -5.59 10.57
CA GLN A 174 3.12 -4.77 11.64
C GLN A 174 2.27 -3.52 11.90
N TYR A 175 1.87 -2.79 10.85
CA TYR A 175 1.00 -1.61 10.97
C TYR A 175 -0.40 -1.97 11.47
N LEU A 176 -0.93 -3.11 11.05
CA LEU A 176 -2.25 -3.60 11.48
C LEU A 176 -2.26 -3.94 12.97
N ILE A 177 -1.27 -4.71 13.44
CA ILE A 177 -1.12 -5.09 14.86
C ILE A 177 -0.86 -3.85 15.73
N ALA A 178 -0.09 -2.88 15.25
CA ALA A 178 0.15 -1.60 15.94
C ALA A 178 -1.09 -0.67 15.95
N GLY A 179 -2.18 -1.05 15.27
CA GLY A 179 -3.41 -0.25 15.21
C GLY A 179 -3.28 1.04 14.41
N LEU A 180 -2.33 1.11 13.48
CA LEU A 180 -1.95 2.30 12.72
C LEU A 180 -2.58 2.38 11.32
N ILE A 181 -3.46 1.46 10.97
CA ILE A 181 -4.23 1.44 9.71
C ILE A 181 -5.67 1.86 10.02
N ASP A 182 -6.22 2.78 9.24
CA ASP A 182 -7.61 3.25 9.36
C ASP A 182 -8.55 2.47 8.45
N GLU A 183 -8.12 2.16 7.23
CA GLU A 183 -8.94 1.51 6.20
C GLU A 183 -8.11 0.48 5.41
N MET A 184 -8.74 -0.62 5.03
CA MET A 184 -8.14 -1.60 4.13
C MET A 184 -9.11 -1.97 3.01
N HIS A 185 -8.59 -2.03 1.80
CA HIS A 185 -9.21 -2.66 0.66
C HIS A 185 -8.37 -3.84 0.21
N LEU A 186 -8.98 -5.02 0.21
CA LEU A 186 -8.38 -6.27 -0.23
C LEU A 186 -9.06 -6.71 -1.53
N ALA A 187 -8.25 -7.09 -2.51
CA ALA A 187 -8.72 -7.80 -3.69
C ALA A 187 -8.46 -9.30 -3.48
N VAL A 188 -9.52 -10.05 -3.25
CA VAL A 188 -9.46 -11.50 -3.08
C VAL A 188 -9.49 -12.14 -4.46
N SER A 189 -8.33 -12.61 -4.89
CA SER A 189 -8.16 -13.31 -6.17
C SER A 189 -8.64 -14.77 -6.05
N PRO A 190 -9.25 -15.35 -7.11
CA PRO A 190 -9.75 -16.73 -7.09
C PRO A 190 -8.63 -17.77 -7.21
N VAL A 191 -7.62 -17.65 -6.35
CA VAL A 191 -6.39 -18.43 -6.34
C VAL A 191 -6.21 -19.07 -4.97
N LEU A 192 -5.71 -20.28 -4.92
CA LEU A 192 -5.22 -20.97 -3.73
C LEU A 192 -3.71 -21.12 -3.86
N LEU A 193 -2.94 -20.51 -2.96
CA LEU A 193 -1.48 -20.63 -2.95
C LEU A 193 -0.98 -21.79 -2.11
N GLY A 194 -1.63 -22.08 -0.99
CA GLY A 194 -1.27 -23.18 -0.07
C GLY A 194 -0.05 -22.90 0.80
N GLU A 195 0.87 -22.03 0.35
CA GLU A 195 2.07 -21.60 1.07
C GLU A 195 2.46 -20.17 0.71
N GLY A 196 3.27 -19.52 1.54
CA GLY A 196 3.75 -18.15 1.29
C GLY A 196 3.59 -17.24 2.51
N GLU A 197 3.41 -15.93 2.26
CA GLU A 197 3.21 -14.94 3.32
C GLU A 197 1.71 -14.76 3.59
N HIS A 198 1.22 -15.35 4.68
CA HIS A 198 -0.19 -15.26 5.07
C HIS A 198 -0.48 -13.93 5.79
N LEU A 199 -1.52 -13.20 5.33
CA LEU A 199 -1.81 -11.85 5.83
C LEU A 199 -2.36 -11.84 7.27
N PHE A 200 -3.26 -12.75 7.62
CA PHE A 200 -4.06 -12.67 8.85
C PHE A 200 -3.74 -13.74 9.91
N THR A 201 -2.73 -14.59 9.73
CA THR A 201 -2.39 -15.59 10.75
C THR A 201 -2.18 -14.95 12.13
N GLY A 202 -2.96 -15.38 13.11
CA GLY A 202 -2.90 -14.86 14.48
C GLY A 202 -3.48 -13.45 14.69
N ILE A 203 -4.20 -12.89 13.70
CA ILE A 203 -4.81 -11.57 13.77
C ILE A 203 -6.34 -11.72 13.82
N SER A 204 -6.97 -11.04 14.76
CA SER A 204 -8.43 -10.90 14.84
C SER A 204 -8.81 -9.47 14.48
N LEU A 205 -9.33 -9.25 13.28
CA LEU A 205 -9.78 -7.93 12.82
C LEU A 205 -10.82 -7.30 13.76
N PRO A 206 -11.85 -8.02 14.28
CA PRO A 206 -12.79 -7.45 15.25
C PRO A 206 -12.11 -6.98 16.54
N GLN A 207 -11.11 -7.72 17.06
CA GLN A 207 -10.38 -7.30 18.27
C GLN A 207 -9.53 -6.04 18.03
N LEU A 208 -9.11 -5.81 16.79
CA LEU A 208 -8.42 -4.58 16.37
C LEU A 208 -9.38 -3.43 16.03
N GLY A 209 -10.71 -3.64 16.21
CA GLY A 209 -11.73 -2.62 15.94
C GLY A 209 -12.14 -2.49 14.49
N PHE A 210 -11.77 -3.43 13.62
CA PHE A 210 -12.18 -3.40 12.22
C PHE A 210 -13.55 -4.01 11.99
N THR A 211 -14.32 -3.37 11.12
CA THR A 211 -15.63 -3.84 10.66
C THR A 211 -15.69 -3.88 9.14
N LEU A 212 -16.49 -4.79 8.60
CA LEU A 212 -16.79 -4.84 7.18
C LEU A 212 -17.61 -3.61 6.78
N VAL A 213 -17.17 -2.92 5.73
CA VAL A 213 -17.90 -1.78 5.14
C VAL A 213 -18.76 -2.25 3.97
N ARG A 214 -18.14 -2.95 3.02
CA ARG A 214 -18.81 -3.49 1.83
C ARG A 214 -17.96 -4.57 1.18
N THR A 215 -18.61 -5.39 0.37
CA THR A 215 -17.99 -6.27 -0.61
C THR A 215 -18.51 -5.93 -1.99
N VAL A 216 -17.68 -6.08 -3.00
CA VAL A 216 -18.05 -5.85 -4.40
C VAL A 216 -17.47 -6.98 -5.23
N ALA A 217 -18.32 -7.64 -6.02
CA ALA A 217 -17.85 -8.60 -7.01
C ALA A 217 -17.31 -7.83 -8.22
N GLY A 218 -16.04 -8.00 -8.53
CA GLY A 218 -15.44 -7.55 -9.76
C GLY A 218 -15.47 -8.62 -10.84
N GLU A 219 -14.86 -8.35 -11.97
CA GLU A 219 -14.79 -9.26 -13.10
C GLU A 219 -13.84 -10.45 -12.82
N SER A 220 -12.77 -10.19 -12.05
CA SER A 220 -11.69 -11.16 -11.78
C SER A 220 -11.32 -11.30 -10.32
N ALA A 221 -11.80 -10.40 -9.44
CA ALA A 221 -11.57 -10.45 -8.00
C ALA A 221 -12.82 -10.08 -7.20
N THR A 222 -12.85 -10.50 -5.94
CA THR A 222 -13.82 -9.97 -4.97
C THR A 222 -13.16 -8.91 -4.11
N HIS A 223 -13.71 -7.70 -4.10
CA HIS A 223 -13.18 -6.59 -3.34
C HIS A 223 -13.83 -6.50 -1.97
N VAL A 224 -13.01 -6.50 -0.91
CA VAL A 224 -13.45 -6.43 0.47
C VAL A 224 -12.93 -5.13 1.09
N PHE A 225 -13.84 -4.30 1.59
CA PHE A 225 -13.51 -3.03 2.24
C PHE A 225 -13.81 -3.14 3.73
N ILE A 226 -12.81 -2.88 4.54
CA ILE A 226 -12.90 -2.85 6.01
C ILE A 226 -12.35 -1.54 6.53
N LYS A 227 -12.88 -1.08 7.66
CA LYS A 227 -12.40 0.12 8.34
C LYS A 227 -12.36 -0.08 9.83
N LYS A 228 -11.49 0.67 10.49
CA LYS A 228 -11.45 0.80 11.94
C LYS A 228 -12.54 1.76 12.40
N GLY A 229 -13.28 1.34 13.45
CA GLY A 229 -14.36 2.14 14.06
C GLY A 229 -13.84 3.25 14.94
#